data_8544c321d5ac0e5ddd899d2aea3cf214
#
_entry.id   8544c321d5ac0e5ddd899d2aea3cf214
#
_cell.length_a   1.000
_cell.length_b   1.000
_cell.length_c   1.000
_cell.angle_alpha   90.00
_cell.angle_beta   90.00
_cell.angle_gamma   90.00
#
_symmetry.space_group_name_H-M   'P 1'
#
loop_
_entity.id
_entity.type
_entity.pdbx_description
1 polymer ?
#
loop_
_entity_poly.entity_id
_entity_poly.type
_entity_poly.pdbx_seq_one_letter_code
_entity_poly.pdbx_strand_id
1 'polypeptide(L)'
;MTQPGRPAGPTSDTEAVVLTAALDLLLTEGAAALSAQRLHSVTGVSRSTVYRHWPTPHAVLAALVRIAPRPSTVLTGGARADLHAVVDALCDRLRDKPVSGFLHAIVAAATWDPAMGELRRRYVDDLLEPLRSALAPLGLAESEREDAVSSIISPLLLDTLLLDRPPERARAHRTVDRILDGEASA
;
A
#
# COMPACT_ATOMS: atom_id res chain seq x y z
N MET A 1 11.09 6.76 -45.78
CA MET A 1 11.16 7.50 -44.52
C MET A 1 10.63 6.57 -43.42
N THR A 2 11.54 5.98 -42.67
CA THR A 2 11.22 4.98 -41.62
C THR A 2 10.89 5.74 -40.33
N GLN A 3 9.67 5.59 -39.82
CA GLN A 3 9.26 6.15 -38.55
C GLN A 3 10.09 5.53 -37.42
N PRO A 4 10.67 6.33 -36.49
CA PRO A 4 11.36 5.76 -35.35
C PRO A 4 10.34 5.06 -34.47
N GLY A 5 10.53 3.74 -34.27
CA GLY A 5 9.70 2.93 -33.39
C GLY A 5 9.69 3.51 -31.96
N ARG A 6 8.51 3.50 -31.35
CA ARG A 6 8.29 3.81 -29.95
C ARG A 6 9.30 3.02 -29.12
N PRO A 7 10.09 3.64 -28.20
CA PRO A 7 11.07 2.90 -27.42
C PRO A 7 10.35 1.78 -26.66
N ALA A 8 10.80 0.55 -26.89
CA ALA A 8 10.31 -0.61 -26.16
C ALA A 8 10.57 -0.36 -24.66
N GLY A 9 9.57 -0.61 -23.83
CA GLY A 9 9.73 -0.63 -22.38
C GLY A 9 10.86 -1.58 -21.96
N PRO A 10 11.30 -1.57 -20.67
CA PRO A 10 12.25 -2.56 -20.20
C PRO A 10 11.69 -3.94 -20.53
N THR A 11 12.56 -4.90 -20.84
CA THR A 11 12.11 -6.29 -20.91
C THR A 11 11.51 -6.65 -19.55
N SER A 12 10.47 -7.48 -19.52
CA SER A 12 9.79 -7.90 -18.26
C SER A 12 10.80 -8.37 -17.20
N ASP A 13 11.86 -9.04 -17.62
CA ASP A 13 12.91 -9.52 -16.74
C ASP A 13 13.75 -8.38 -16.14
N THR A 14 14.08 -7.36 -16.93
CA THR A 14 14.80 -6.16 -16.43
C THR A 14 13.96 -5.37 -15.43
N GLU A 15 12.67 -5.21 -15.71
CA GLU A 15 11.76 -4.54 -14.78
C GLU A 15 11.66 -5.29 -13.45
N ALA A 16 11.45 -6.61 -13.50
CA ALA A 16 11.38 -7.45 -12.31
C ALA A 16 12.67 -7.38 -11.47
N VAL A 17 13.84 -7.49 -12.09
CA VAL A 17 15.14 -7.41 -11.41
C VAL A 17 15.31 -6.05 -10.73
N VAL A 18 15.02 -4.96 -11.44
CA VAL A 18 15.20 -3.61 -10.88
C VAL A 18 14.19 -3.33 -9.77
N LEU A 19 12.93 -3.70 -9.92
CA LEU A 19 11.90 -3.41 -8.91
C LEU A 19 12.03 -4.32 -7.67
N THR A 20 12.49 -5.57 -7.83
CA THR A 20 12.82 -6.42 -6.66
C THR A 20 13.95 -5.79 -5.84
N ALA A 21 15.05 -5.40 -6.48
CA ALA A 21 16.16 -4.74 -5.81
C ALA A 21 15.75 -3.38 -5.22
N ALA A 22 14.88 -2.65 -5.90
CA ALA A 22 14.34 -1.38 -5.40
C ALA A 22 13.53 -1.58 -4.12
N LEU A 23 12.72 -2.63 -4.04
CA LEU A 23 11.97 -2.96 -2.83
C LEU A 23 12.93 -3.27 -1.68
N ASP A 24 13.95 -4.10 -1.90
CA ASP A 24 14.95 -4.43 -0.87
C ASP A 24 15.69 -3.17 -0.38
N LEU A 25 16.12 -2.29 -1.29
CA LEU A 25 16.75 -1.02 -0.93
C LEU A 25 15.81 -0.10 -0.14
N LEU A 26 14.54 -0.03 -0.55
CA LEU A 26 13.53 0.75 0.15
C LEU A 26 13.37 0.31 1.60
N LEU A 27 13.34 -1.00 1.83
CA LEU A 27 13.13 -1.59 3.15
C LEU A 27 14.37 -1.51 4.05
N THR A 28 15.56 -1.49 3.47
CA THR A 28 16.82 -1.52 4.21
C THR A 28 17.49 -0.16 4.35
N GLU A 29 17.39 0.68 3.33
CA GLU A 29 18.10 1.97 3.23
C GLU A 29 17.15 3.17 3.08
N GLY A 30 15.85 2.92 2.85
CA GLY A 30 14.82 3.96 2.68
C GLY A 30 14.73 4.53 1.26
N ALA A 31 13.78 5.47 1.05
CA ALA A 31 13.45 6.00 -0.28
C ALA A 31 14.61 6.74 -0.97
N ALA A 32 15.53 7.32 -0.20
CA ALA A 32 16.69 8.01 -0.75
C ALA A 32 17.66 7.07 -1.51
N ALA A 33 17.64 5.78 -1.20
CA ALA A 33 18.45 4.77 -1.87
C ALA A 33 17.94 4.40 -3.29
N LEU A 34 16.74 4.78 -3.68
CA LEU A 34 16.14 4.45 -4.97
C LEU A 34 16.75 5.25 -6.14
N SER A 35 18.03 5.52 -6.11
CA SER A 35 18.74 6.23 -7.19
C SER A 35 19.19 5.27 -8.29
N ALA A 36 19.28 5.76 -9.53
CA ALA A 36 19.78 4.98 -10.66
C ALA A 36 21.21 4.45 -10.42
N GLN A 37 22.04 5.17 -9.67
CA GLN A 37 23.37 4.72 -9.30
C GLN A 37 23.34 3.55 -8.35
N ARG A 38 22.49 3.61 -7.32
CA ARG A 38 22.39 2.53 -6.31
C ARG A 38 21.75 1.29 -6.92
N LEU A 39 20.67 1.47 -7.71
CA LEU A 39 20.03 0.37 -8.44
C LEU A 39 21.00 -0.31 -9.41
N HIS A 40 21.81 0.46 -10.16
CA HIS A 40 22.87 -0.11 -11.00
C HIS A 40 23.86 -0.94 -10.17
N SER A 41 24.31 -0.44 -9.03
CA SER A 41 25.32 -1.13 -8.20
C SER A 41 24.86 -2.50 -7.69
N VAL A 42 23.56 -2.67 -7.43
CA VAL A 42 23.01 -3.92 -6.87
C VAL A 42 22.44 -4.87 -7.94
N THR A 43 22.03 -4.33 -9.10
CA THR A 43 21.40 -5.15 -10.17
C THR A 43 22.31 -5.42 -11.36
N GLY A 44 23.38 -4.64 -11.55
CA GLY A 44 24.16 -4.65 -12.77
C GLY A 44 23.49 -4.02 -14.01
N VAL A 45 22.20 -3.66 -13.92
CA VAL A 45 21.50 -2.98 -15.01
C VAL A 45 22.10 -1.60 -15.23
N SER A 46 22.38 -1.23 -16.50
CA SER A 46 23.07 0.02 -16.80
C SER A 46 22.31 1.24 -16.26
N ARG A 47 23.04 2.24 -15.74
CA ARG A 47 22.45 3.49 -15.23
C ARG A 47 21.60 4.19 -16.28
N SER A 48 21.98 4.14 -17.55
CA SER A 48 21.22 4.72 -18.65
C SER A 48 19.90 4.01 -18.87
N THR A 49 19.85 2.69 -18.68
CA THR A 49 18.62 1.90 -18.74
C THR A 49 17.70 2.26 -17.55
N VAL A 50 18.22 2.25 -16.33
CA VAL A 50 17.46 2.62 -15.14
C VAL A 50 16.92 4.04 -15.28
N TYR A 51 17.78 5.02 -15.62
CA TYR A 51 17.39 6.42 -15.74
C TYR A 51 16.34 6.68 -16.83
N ARG A 52 16.40 5.92 -17.95
CA ARG A 52 15.42 6.04 -19.04
C ARG A 52 14.02 5.64 -18.61
N HIS A 53 13.89 4.61 -17.78
CA HIS A 53 12.60 4.10 -17.35
C HIS A 53 12.11 4.70 -16.03
N TRP A 54 13.05 4.99 -15.13
CA TRP A 54 12.78 5.57 -13.81
C TRP A 54 13.76 6.70 -13.53
N PRO A 55 13.50 7.91 -14.08
CA PRO A 55 14.45 9.03 -14.02
C PRO A 55 14.65 9.60 -12.62
N THR A 56 13.76 9.28 -11.68
CA THR A 56 13.81 9.78 -10.29
C THR A 56 13.51 8.64 -9.31
N PRO A 57 13.97 8.74 -8.05
CA PRO A 57 13.53 7.84 -6.98
C PRO A 57 12.01 7.74 -6.84
N HIS A 58 11.31 8.84 -7.06
CA HIS A 58 9.85 8.90 -7.12
C HIS A 58 9.28 7.98 -8.22
N ALA A 59 9.85 8.00 -9.44
CA ALA A 59 9.39 7.14 -10.52
C ALA A 59 9.57 5.65 -10.20
N VAL A 60 10.64 5.28 -9.47
CA VAL A 60 10.85 3.93 -8.97
C VAL A 60 9.80 3.57 -7.95
N LEU A 61 9.55 4.45 -6.97
CA LEU A 61 8.55 4.22 -5.93
C LEU A 61 7.13 4.11 -6.51
N ALA A 62 6.79 4.95 -7.50
CA ALA A 62 5.53 4.86 -8.23
C ALA A 62 5.38 3.52 -8.98
N ALA A 63 6.46 3.00 -9.53
CA ALA A 63 6.46 1.68 -10.16
C ALA A 63 6.25 0.55 -9.13
N LEU A 64 6.87 0.64 -7.96
CA LEU A 64 6.65 -0.30 -6.86
C LEU A 64 5.19 -0.31 -6.39
N VAL A 65 4.55 0.86 -6.22
CA VAL A 65 3.11 0.95 -5.88
C VAL A 65 2.26 0.24 -6.92
N ARG A 66 2.57 0.43 -8.20
CA ARG A 66 1.78 -0.15 -9.30
C ARG A 66 1.81 -1.67 -9.31
N ILE A 67 2.93 -2.30 -8.91
CA ILE A 67 3.08 -3.75 -8.88
C ILE A 67 2.77 -4.35 -7.50
N ALA A 68 2.58 -3.51 -6.48
CA ALA A 68 2.23 -3.99 -5.14
C ALA A 68 0.96 -4.85 -5.18
N PRO A 69 0.94 -6.03 -4.53
CA PRO A 69 -0.24 -6.86 -4.48
C PRO A 69 -1.41 -6.09 -3.85
N ARG A 70 -2.53 -6.02 -4.56
CA ARG A 70 -3.75 -5.44 -3.99
C ARG A 70 -4.37 -6.42 -3.01
N PRO A 71 -4.91 -5.92 -1.88
CA PRO A 71 -5.64 -6.78 -0.98
C PRO A 71 -6.89 -7.30 -1.71
N SER A 72 -7.08 -8.61 -1.67
CA SER A 72 -8.33 -9.22 -2.12
C SER A 72 -8.83 -10.14 -1.01
N THR A 73 -10.02 -9.89 -0.52
CA THR A 73 -10.72 -10.76 0.43
C THR A 73 -12.01 -11.21 -0.22
N VAL A 74 -12.28 -12.50 -0.22
CA VAL A 74 -13.53 -13.03 -0.72
C VAL A 74 -14.61 -12.70 0.30
N LEU A 75 -15.57 -11.86 -0.08
CA LEU A 75 -16.73 -11.54 0.74
C LEU A 75 -17.80 -12.62 0.56
N THR A 76 -18.38 -13.07 1.65
CA THR A 76 -19.37 -14.17 1.69
C THR A 76 -20.80 -13.66 1.77
N GLY A 77 -21.00 -12.36 2.03
CA GLY A 77 -22.29 -11.70 2.22
C GLY A 77 -22.74 -11.66 3.68
N GLY A 78 -21.94 -12.18 4.60
CA GLY A 78 -22.18 -12.05 6.03
C GLY A 78 -21.38 -10.88 6.61
N ALA A 79 -22.00 -9.72 6.84
CA ALA A 79 -21.32 -8.48 7.21
C ALA A 79 -20.28 -8.64 8.33
N ARG A 80 -20.61 -9.32 9.43
CA ARG A 80 -19.69 -9.56 10.55
C ARG A 80 -18.51 -10.44 10.13
N ALA A 81 -18.78 -11.55 9.45
CA ALA A 81 -17.74 -12.49 9.02
C ALA A 81 -16.81 -11.84 7.98
N ASP A 82 -17.37 -11.09 7.06
CA ASP A 82 -16.64 -10.41 6.00
C ASP A 82 -15.76 -9.29 6.58
N LEU A 83 -16.26 -8.48 7.49
CA LEU A 83 -15.48 -7.43 8.18
C LEU A 83 -14.34 -8.01 9.01
N HIS A 84 -14.60 -9.09 9.78
CA HIS A 84 -13.54 -9.78 10.52
C HIS A 84 -12.46 -10.34 9.57
N ALA A 85 -12.86 -10.98 8.46
CA ALA A 85 -11.91 -11.52 7.48
C ALA A 85 -11.06 -10.41 6.82
N VAL A 86 -11.66 -9.27 6.50
CA VAL A 86 -10.93 -8.11 5.95
C VAL A 86 -9.95 -7.53 6.97
N VAL A 87 -10.37 -7.39 8.22
CA VAL A 87 -9.51 -6.92 9.33
C VAL A 87 -8.35 -7.89 9.57
N ASP A 88 -8.60 -9.20 9.52
CA ASP A 88 -7.55 -10.22 9.65
C ASP A 88 -6.52 -10.11 8.55
N ALA A 89 -6.97 -10.04 7.30
CA ALA A 89 -6.09 -9.87 6.14
C ALA A 89 -5.28 -8.56 6.23
N LEU A 90 -5.88 -7.47 6.70
CA LEU A 90 -5.20 -6.20 6.90
C LEU A 90 -4.14 -6.28 8.00
N CYS A 91 -4.45 -6.91 9.15
CA CYS A 91 -3.50 -7.14 10.22
C CYS A 91 -2.31 -8.00 9.77
N ASP A 92 -2.55 -9.04 8.98
CA ASP A 92 -1.49 -9.88 8.43
C ASP A 92 -0.58 -9.10 7.48
N ARG A 93 -1.18 -8.28 6.62
CA ARG A 93 -0.41 -7.39 5.73
C ARG A 93 0.43 -6.35 6.49
N LEU A 94 -0.11 -5.75 7.55
CA LEU A 94 0.62 -4.78 8.37
C LEU A 94 1.74 -5.43 9.21
N ARG A 95 1.62 -6.72 9.52
CA ARG A 95 2.72 -7.50 10.14
C ARG A 95 3.82 -7.84 9.16
N ASP A 96 3.50 -7.93 7.88
CA ASP A 96 4.47 -8.21 6.84
C ASP A 96 5.41 -7.00 6.68
N LYS A 97 6.68 -7.18 7.02
CA LYS A 97 7.69 -6.13 6.97
C LYS A 97 7.77 -5.39 5.63
N PRO A 98 7.72 -6.06 4.46
CA PRO A 98 7.66 -5.37 3.19
C PRO A 98 6.52 -4.37 3.09
N VAL A 99 5.31 -4.71 3.54
CA VAL A 99 4.14 -3.82 3.44
C VAL A 99 4.24 -2.65 4.41
N SER A 100 4.57 -2.92 5.68
CA SER A 100 4.72 -1.85 6.68
C SER A 100 5.87 -0.92 6.34
N GLY A 101 7.03 -1.44 5.93
CA GLY A 101 8.19 -0.65 5.50
C GLY A 101 7.88 0.20 4.26
N PHE A 102 7.13 -0.35 3.30
CA PHE A 102 6.69 0.37 2.13
C PHE A 102 5.72 1.52 2.48
N LEU A 103 4.77 1.28 3.37
CA LEU A 103 3.85 2.31 3.86
C LEU A 103 4.60 3.43 4.59
N HIS A 104 5.57 3.11 5.44
CA HIS A 104 6.46 4.09 6.07
C HIS A 104 7.19 4.95 5.03
N ALA A 105 7.77 4.33 4.01
CA ALA A 105 8.52 5.03 2.98
C ALA A 105 7.64 5.98 2.17
N ILE A 106 6.43 5.58 1.81
CA ILE A 106 5.47 6.44 1.09
C ILE A 106 5.04 7.62 1.97
N VAL A 107 4.73 7.39 3.25
CA VAL A 107 4.33 8.44 4.18
C VAL A 107 5.47 9.46 4.35
N ALA A 108 6.70 8.98 4.57
CA ALA A 108 7.87 9.83 4.71
C ALA A 108 8.17 10.64 3.43
N ALA A 109 8.13 10.00 2.26
CA ALA A 109 8.37 10.66 0.98
C ALA A 109 7.32 11.75 0.67
N ALA A 110 6.06 11.51 1.03
CA ALA A 110 4.96 12.45 0.80
C ALA A 110 5.06 13.74 1.65
N THR A 111 5.92 13.76 2.68
CA THR A 111 6.16 14.95 3.50
C THR A 111 6.92 16.02 2.73
N TRP A 112 7.79 15.62 1.79
CA TRP A 112 8.72 16.52 1.09
C TRP A 112 8.38 16.70 -0.40
N ASP A 113 7.57 15.81 -0.98
CA ASP A 113 7.23 15.82 -2.39
C ASP A 113 5.70 15.75 -2.58
N PRO A 114 5.04 16.85 -3.05
CA PRO A 114 3.60 16.87 -3.29
C PRO A 114 3.10 15.79 -4.25
N ALA A 115 3.92 15.38 -5.24
CA ALA A 115 3.54 14.31 -6.18
C ALA A 115 3.46 12.94 -5.47
N MET A 116 4.24 12.75 -4.39
CA MET A 116 4.14 11.59 -3.52
C MET A 116 2.85 11.59 -2.69
N GLY A 117 2.29 12.76 -2.40
CA GLY A 117 1.01 12.89 -1.70
C GLY A 117 -0.13 12.22 -2.47
N GLU A 118 -0.19 12.40 -3.79
CA GLU A 118 -1.17 11.72 -4.64
C GLU A 118 -0.96 10.21 -4.68
N LEU A 119 0.29 9.77 -4.83
CA LEU A 119 0.64 8.35 -4.81
C LEU A 119 0.26 7.69 -3.48
N ARG A 120 0.54 8.38 -2.36
CA ARG A 120 0.13 7.94 -1.02
C ARG A 120 -1.37 7.79 -0.91
N ARG A 121 -2.14 8.79 -1.35
CA ARG A 121 -3.61 8.72 -1.31
C ARG A 121 -4.11 7.49 -2.05
N ARG A 122 -3.70 7.29 -3.30
CA ARG A 122 -4.10 6.12 -4.10
C ARG A 122 -3.73 4.80 -3.44
N TYR A 123 -2.53 4.71 -2.89
CA TYR A 123 -2.10 3.48 -2.21
C TYR A 123 -2.92 3.19 -0.95
N VAL A 124 -3.22 4.24 -0.16
CA VAL A 124 -4.07 4.10 1.03
C VAL A 124 -5.51 3.78 0.63
N ASP A 125 -6.04 4.41 -0.40
CA ASP A 125 -7.39 4.10 -0.92
C ASP A 125 -7.49 2.64 -1.37
N ASP A 126 -6.53 2.14 -2.16
CA ASP A 126 -6.46 0.74 -2.56
C ASP A 126 -6.33 -0.22 -1.35
N LEU A 127 -5.62 0.20 -0.30
CA LEU A 127 -5.46 -0.58 0.93
C LEU A 127 -6.76 -0.69 1.72
N LEU A 128 -7.58 0.37 1.76
CA LEU A 128 -8.81 0.47 2.53
C LEU A 128 -10.06 0.02 1.76
N GLU A 129 -9.98 -0.13 0.44
CA GLU A 129 -11.11 -0.49 -0.40
C GLU A 129 -11.82 -1.79 0.03
N PRO A 130 -11.13 -2.88 0.44
CA PRO A 130 -11.82 -4.07 0.93
C PRO A 130 -12.68 -3.82 2.18
N LEU A 131 -12.23 -2.90 3.05
CA LEU A 131 -12.98 -2.54 4.26
C LEU A 131 -14.23 -1.73 3.90
N ARG A 132 -14.11 -0.75 2.97
CA ARG A 132 -15.24 0.02 2.45
C ARG A 132 -16.27 -0.89 1.77
N SER A 133 -15.79 -1.83 0.96
CA SER A 133 -16.64 -2.81 0.28
C SER A 133 -17.38 -3.72 1.26
N ALA A 134 -16.73 -4.16 2.35
CA ALA A 134 -17.37 -4.99 3.38
C ALA A 134 -18.39 -4.20 4.24
N LEU A 135 -18.23 -2.88 4.37
CA LEU A 135 -19.18 -1.99 5.06
C LEU A 135 -20.37 -1.57 4.17
N ALA A 136 -20.24 -1.66 2.84
CA ALA A 136 -21.27 -1.19 1.92
C ALA A 136 -22.67 -1.80 2.14
N PRO A 137 -22.83 -3.12 2.46
CA PRO A 137 -24.15 -3.73 2.69
C PRO A 137 -24.88 -3.18 3.93
N LEU A 138 -24.22 -2.46 4.83
CA LEU A 138 -24.83 -1.90 6.04
C LEU A 138 -25.73 -0.69 5.77
N GLY A 139 -25.67 -0.10 4.58
CA GLY A 139 -26.52 1.04 4.22
C GLY A 139 -26.14 2.35 4.91
N LEU A 140 -24.96 2.43 5.52
CA LEU A 140 -24.45 3.63 6.18
C LEU A 140 -24.36 4.81 5.23
N ALA A 141 -24.62 6.02 5.74
CA ALA A 141 -24.26 7.24 5.03
C ALA A 141 -22.76 7.29 4.76
N GLU A 142 -22.33 8.02 3.71
CA GLU A 142 -20.91 8.06 3.32
C GLU A 142 -19.99 8.51 4.48
N SER A 143 -20.40 9.54 5.23
CA SER A 143 -19.64 10.01 6.40
C SER A 143 -19.53 8.96 7.50
N GLU A 144 -20.62 8.24 7.79
CA GLU A 144 -20.63 7.18 8.80
C GLU A 144 -19.74 6.00 8.40
N ARG A 145 -19.72 5.68 7.10
CA ARG A 145 -18.85 4.64 6.56
C ARG A 145 -17.37 5.02 6.68
N GLU A 146 -17.00 6.25 6.36
CA GLU A 146 -15.61 6.72 6.52
C GLU A 146 -15.20 6.82 8.00
N ASP A 147 -16.13 7.20 8.90
CA ASP A 147 -15.90 7.18 10.33
C ASP A 147 -15.69 5.75 10.86
N ALA A 148 -16.46 4.78 10.35
CA ALA A 148 -16.29 3.36 10.67
C ALA A 148 -14.92 2.84 10.17
N VAL A 149 -14.56 3.13 8.91
CA VAL A 149 -13.24 2.80 8.36
C VAL A 149 -12.13 3.39 9.22
N SER A 150 -12.22 4.69 9.53
CA SER A 150 -11.23 5.39 10.35
C SER A 150 -11.10 4.78 11.74
N SER A 151 -12.22 4.45 12.39
CA SER A 151 -12.25 3.86 13.73
C SER A 151 -11.58 2.47 13.77
N ILE A 152 -11.71 1.69 12.73
CA ILE A 152 -11.11 0.35 12.62
C ILE A 152 -9.61 0.46 12.32
N ILE A 153 -9.22 1.30 11.33
CA ILE A 153 -7.86 1.29 10.81
C ILE A 153 -6.89 2.13 11.64
N SER A 154 -7.33 3.26 12.23
CA SER A 154 -6.41 4.19 12.88
C SER A 154 -5.58 3.57 14.00
N PRO A 155 -6.14 2.74 14.92
CA PRO A 155 -5.33 2.09 15.93
C PRO A 155 -4.30 1.10 15.36
N LEU A 156 -4.62 0.43 14.25
CA LEU A 156 -3.71 -0.50 13.60
C LEU A 156 -2.53 0.22 12.94
N LEU A 157 -2.80 1.35 12.29
CA LEU A 157 -1.75 2.19 11.70
C LEU A 157 -0.91 2.87 12.78
N LEU A 158 -1.51 3.33 13.87
CA LEU A 158 -0.79 3.89 15.01
C LEU A 158 0.20 2.87 15.59
N ASP A 159 -0.26 1.65 15.86
CA ASP A 159 0.59 0.59 16.38
C ASP A 159 1.75 0.30 15.41
N THR A 160 1.46 0.14 14.12
CA THR A 160 2.45 -0.28 13.11
C THR A 160 3.41 0.85 12.73
N LEU A 161 2.89 2.07 12.47
CA LEU A 161 3.69 3.15 11.88
C LEU A 161 4.36 4.06 12.91
N LEU A 162 3.81 4.18 14.11
CA LEU A 162 4.31 5.11 15.12
C LEU A 162 4.86 4.43 16.36
N LEU A 163 4.32 3.26 16.73
CA LEU A 163 4.69 2.59 17.96
C LEU A 163 5.57 1.34 17.74
N ASP A 164 5.87 1.02 16.48
CA ASP A 164 6.63 -0.18 16.08
C ASP A 164 6.12 -1.47 16.78
N ARG A 165 4.79 -1.61 16.79
CA ARG A 165 4.10 -2.73 17.40
C ARG A 165 3.31 -3.51 16.36
N PRO A 166 3.16 -4.83 16.52
CA PRO A 166 2.24 -5.58 15.67
C PRO A 166 0.80 -5.08 15.89
N PRO A 167 -0.01 -4.95 14.82
CA PRO A 167 -1.41 -4.53 14.93
C PRO A 167 -2.20 -5.51 15.80
N GLU A 168 -2.99 -4.99 16.75
CA GLU A 168 -3.79 -5.79 17.67
C GLU A 168 -5.13 -6.18 17.05
N ARG A 169 -5.18 -7.38 16.44
CA ARG A 169 -6.37 -7.93 15.77
C ARG A 169 -7.62 -7.92 16.64
N ALA A 170 -7.50 -8.35 17.90
CA ALA A 170 -8.63 -8.41 18.82
C ALA A 170 -9.26 -7.04 19.09
N ARG A 171 -8.46 -5.97 19.09
CA ARG A 171 -8.98 -4.59 19.24
C ARG A 171 -9.80 -4.19 18.01
N ALA A 172 -9.31 -4.49 16.82
CA ALA A 172 -10.03 -4.18 15.59
C ALA A 172 -11.35 -4.97 15.48
N HIS A 173 -11.36 -6.25 15.87
CA HIS A 173 -12.59 -7.06 15.94
C HIS A 173 -13.60 -6.47 16.90
N ARG A 174 -13.20 -6.07 18.12
CA ARG A 174 -14.10 -5.39 19.07
C ARG A 174 -14.66 -4.08 18.52
N THR A 175 -13.91 -3.38 17.68
CA THR A 175 -14.41 -2.15 17.02
C THR A 175 -15.44 -2.48 15.95
N VAL A 176 -15.19 -3.49 15.13
CA VAL A 176 -16.17 -4.02 14.16
C VAL A 176 -17.47 -4.42 14.87
N ASP A 177 -17.35 -5.21 15.93
CA ASP A 177 -18.52 -5.68 16.68
C ASP A 177 -19.35 -4.52 17.24
N ARG A 178 -18.71 -3.49 17.81
CA ARG A 178 -19.41 -2.29 18.32
C ARG A 178 -20.14 -1.52 17.23
N ILE A 179 -19.57 -1.41 16.03
CA ILE A 179 -20.20 -0.75 14.89
C ILE A 179 -21.45 -1.52 14.49
N LEU A 180 -21.35 -2.83 14.33
CA LEU A 180 -22.46 -3.69 13.92
C LEU A 180 -23.60 -3.76 14.99
N ASP A 181 -23.23 -3.78 16.28
CA ASP A 181 -24.21 -3.85 17.38
C ASP A 181 -24.88 -2.50 17.63
N GLY A 182 -24.20 -1.38 17.33
CA GLY A 182 -24.75 -0.01 17.41
C GLY A 182 -25.82 0.25 16.37
N GLU A 183 -25.68 -0.30 15.18
CA GLU A 183 -26.68 -0.21 14.10
C GLU A 183 -27.91 -1.08 14.35
N ALA A 184 -27.76 -2.23 15.01
CA ALA A 184 -28.89 -3.09 15.38
C ALA A 184 -29.83 -2.43 16.42
N SER A 185 -29.40 -1.29 17.01
CA SER A 185 -30.11 -0.58 18.07
C SER A 185 -30.71 0.76 17.63
N ALA A 186 -30.48 1.18 16.37
CA ALA A 186 -30.98 2.43 15.79
C ALA A 186 -32.09 2.18 14.75
#